data_07c9eacb72c215ee8934c71bb2413e25
#
_entry.id   07c9eacb72c215ee8934c71bb2413e25
#
_cell.length_a   1.000
_cell.length_b   1.000
_cell.length_c   1.000
_cell.angle_alpha   90.00
_cell.angle_beta   90.00
_cell.angle_gamma   90.00
#
_symmetry.space_group_name_H-M   'P 1'
#
loop_
_entity.id
_entity.type
_entity.pdbx_description
1 polymer ?
#
loop_
_entity_poly.entity_id
_entity_poly.type
_entity_poly.pdbx_seq_one_letter_code
_entity_poly.pdbx_strand_id
1 'polypeptide(L)'
;MKKHRAMSIMINPETGLKVFATRAAKATDKIAGKGYSPVSDEALTSLPEPPAGAVFNAEEQARYRDFKEARRGAADYITMEGEFSRYLEDVYSADPVEREALNDECEILVVGAGFAGLLLWYKLQQAGFKDVRFCEKGGDVGGTWYWNRYPGIACDVESYSYLPLLEEMGKVPSMKFASGFEIMEYCQAMAEQYGFYDHCLFHTTVERTDWDETAGRWTVHTNRGDAMRARFVILANGILTTPKLARIKGMNSFKGESFHTSRWDYNVDLAGKRVGIIGTGATAVQVIPEISRVVGELHVFQRTPSSVDVRDQRETTDEEREKWANEPGWAKARRARFAKISAGRTAMKANDDYLAGKVADFKERKQHAKSLSPEELIEAQLNSNFRIMEQIRARVDAIVEDPKTAAALKPYYPYGCKRPTFHDEYLPTFNKPHVHLVDTAPMGVQRITENGVEHEGVEYPLDVLIYATGFQWMATSTFNMIQGKDGKTLRKKWTGEGTRTFLGLHSHGFPNLFIVSGPQGGGGSFNFTDAIEQHSDYIMWMLETLRSAGKTQVDITPEAEERYAEHCRKADIASAPLRDCLSYYNGHGDAEPGSLAYYGGGQWHKYRTNAQETLEPYIFS
;
A
#
# COMPACT_ATOMS: atom_id res chain seq x y z
N MET A 1 -7.37 -10.00 -31.56
CA MET A 1 -8.17 -10.00 -30.33
C MET A 1 -8.21 -11.28 -29.48
N LYS A 2 -7.48 -12.35 -29.80
CA LYS A 2 -7.49 -13.60 -29.01
C LYS A 2 -6.11 -14.02 -28.46
N LYS A 3 -5.11 -13.13 -28.44
CA LYS A 3 -3.74 -13.47 -28.02
C LYS A 3 -3.31 -12.94 -26.63
N HIS A 4 -4.13 -12.16 -25.94
CA HIS A 4 -3.79 -11.66 -24.60
C HIS A 4 -4.08 -12.64 -23.45
N ARG A 5 -4.59 -13.83 -23.75
CA ARG A 5 -4.89 -14.88 -22.77
C ARG A 5 -3.70 -15.77 -22.37
N ALA A 6 -2.49 -15.47 -22.76
CA ALA A 6 -1.38 -16.40 -22.60
C ALA A 6 -0.39 -16.02 -21.51
N MET A 7 -0.85 -15.44 -20.40
CA MET A 7 -0.15 -15.57 -19.14
C MET A 7 -1.01 -16.32 -18.15
N SER A 8 -1.37 -17.54 -18.52
CA SER A 8 -1.63 -18.55 -17.52
C SER A 8 -0.35 -18.68 -16.69
N ILE A 9 -0.49 -18.43 -15.42
CA ILE A 9 0.52 -18.66 -14.39
C ILE A 9 1.22 -19.97 -14.68
N MET A 10 2.50 -19.90 -14.99
CA MET A 10 3.33 -21.11 -15.07
C MET A 10 3.56 -21.58 -13.64
N ILE A 11 2.73 -22.51 -13.27
CA ILE A 11 2.91 -23.32 -12.07
C ILE A 11 4.04 -24.28 -12.38
N ASN A 12 5.11 -24.27 -11.59
CA ASN A 12 6.11 -25.33 -11.68
C ASN A 12 5.43 -26.67 -11.34
N PRO A 13 5.25 -27.59 -12.29
CA PRO A 13 4.47 -28.81 -12.06
C PRO A 13 5.16 -29.80 -11.12
N GLU A 14 6.49 -29.67 -10.90
CA GLU A 14 7.27 -30.59 -10.07
C GLU A 14 7.31 -30.18 -8.59
N THR A 15 7.25 -28.89 -8.27
CA THR A 15 7.36 -28.42 -6.89
C THR A 15 6.01 -28.28 -6.18
N GLY A 16 4.88 -28.44 -6.89
CA GLY A 16 3.55 -28.27 -6.33
C GLY A 16 3.27 -26.84 -5.88
N LEU A 17 4.05 -25.87 -6.33
CA LEU A 17 3.85 -24.43 -6.14
C LEU A 17 2.61 -23.92 -6.91
N LYS A 18 1.52 -24.64 -6.78
CA LYS A 18 0.15 -24.14 -6.95
C LYS A 18 -0.17 -23.27 -5.74
N VAL A 19 0.64 -22.24 -5.59
CA VAL A 19 0.71 -21.52 -4.35
C VAL A 19 -0.44 -20.59 -4.16
N PHE A 20 -1.33 -20.44 -5.07
CA PHE A 20 -2.17 -19.27 -5.02
C PHE A 20 -3.66 -19.52 -4.99
N ALA A 21 -4.07 -20.74 -5.16
CA ALA A 21 -5.46 -21.07 -5.00
C ALA A 21 -5.64 -22.09 -3.87
N THR A 22 -6.26 -21.66 -2.81
CA THR A 22 -6.98 -22.48 -1.86
C THR A 22 -6.28 -23.72 -1.31
N ARG A 23 -5.59 -23.61 -0.19
CA ARG A 23 -5.42 -24.70 0.79
C ARG A 23 -4.67 -24.26 2.05
N ALA A 24 -5.19 -23.28 2.77
CA ALA A 24 -4.75 -23.07 4.16
C ALA A 24 -5.18 -24.25 5.06
N ALA A 25 -6.29 -24.93 4.74
CA ALA A 25 -6.88 -25.94 5.61
C ALA A 25 -6.24 -27.35 5.54
N LYS A 26 -5.33 -27.65 4.63
CA LYS A 26 -4.70 -28.99 4.52
C LYS A 26 -3.18 -29.03 4.70
N ALA A 27 -2.55 -27.91 5.00
CA ALA A 27 -1.11 -27.85 5.24
C ALA A 27 -0.72 -28.33 6.65
N THR A 28 -1.64 -28.28 7.60
CA THR A 28 -1.40 -28.72 8.98
C THR A 28 -1.06 -30.22 9.10
N ASP A 29 -1.60 -31.07 8.24
CA ASP A 29 -1.41 -32.53 8.35
C ASP A 29 -0.04 -33.03 7.80
N LYS A 30 0.66 -32.25 6.99
CA LYS A 30 1.97 -32.65 6.45
C LYS A 30 3.19 -32.15 7.25
N ILE A 31 2.99 -31.22 8.16
CA ILE A 31 4.06 -30.63 8.98
C ILE A 31 4.32 -31.44 10.25
N ALA A 32 3.34 -32.22 10.71
CA ALA A 32 3.43 -33.04 11.91
C ALA A 32 4.57 -34.09 11.95
N GLY A 33 5.24 -34.33 10.82
CA GLY A 33 6.31 -35.32 10.72
C GLY A 33 7.74 -34.83 11.02
N LYS A 34 7.95 -33.51 11.30
CA LYS A 34 9.30 -32.93 11.43
C LYS A 34 9.62 -32.32 12.81
N GLY A 35 9.06 -32.82 13.89
CA GLY A 35 9.43 -32.39 15.26
C GLY A 35 8.96 -30.99 15.64
N TYR A 36 7.93 -30.50 14.96
CA TYR A 36 7.31 -29.21 15.26
C TYR A 36 6.25 -29.37 16.38
N SER A 37 6.45 -28.69 17.50
CA SER A 37 5.39 -28.61 18.53
C SER A 37 4.32 -27.66 18.05
N PRO A 38 3.06 -28.09 17.96
CA PRO A 38 1.97 -27.19 17.54
C PRO A 38 1.81 -26.09 18.59
N VAL A 39 1.89 -24.82 18.14
CA VAL A 39 1.46 -23.67 18.95
C VAL A 39 -0.04 -23.82 19.18
N SER A 40 -0.53 -23.50 20.38
CA SER A 40 -1.96 -23.62 20.69
C SER A 40 -2.79 -22.73 19.77
N ASP A 41 -3.95 -23.23 19.32
CA ASP A 41 -4.87 -22.47 18.48
C ASP A 41 -5.25 -21.12 19.12
N GLU A 42 -5.36 -21.08 20.46
CA GLU A 42 -5.63 -19.86 21.20
C GLU A 42 -4.52 -18.80 21.05
N ALA A 43 -3.24 -19.20 21.09
CA ALA A 43 -2.12 -18.28 20.90
C ALA A 43 -2.03 -17.75 19.45
N LEU A 44 -2.54 -18.52 18.47
CA LEU A 44 -2.58 -18.10 17.07
C LEU A 44 -3.72 -17.14 16.78
N THR A 45 -4.84 -17.29 17.44
CA THR A 45 -6.11 -16.61 17.11
C THR A 45 -6.52 -15.50 18.06
N SER A 46 -5.80 -15.30 19.17
CA SER A 46 -6.08 -14.24 20.13
C SER A 46 -4.83 -13.43 20.49
N LEU A 47 -5.03 -12.18 20.90
CA LEU A 47 -4.01 -11.43 21.61
C LEU A 47 -4.13 -11.71 23.11
N PRO A 48 -3.01 -11.99 23.80
CA PRO A 48 -3.03 -12.11 25.26
C PRO A 48 -3.44 -10.79 25.91
N GLU A 49 -4.09 -10.86 27.04
CA GLU A 49 -4.38 -9.67 27.84
C GLU A 49 -3.04 -8.98 28.23
N PRO A 50 -2.96 -7.65 28.16
CA PRO A 50 -1.76 -6.96 28.55
C PRO A 50 -1.51 -7.14 30.05
N PRO A 51 -0.25 -7.23 30.49
CA PRO A 51 0.07 -7.31 31.91
C PRO A 51 -0.62 -6.19 32.68
N ALA A 52 -1.19 -6.53 33.86
CA ALA A 52 -1.84 -5.53 34.70
C ALA A 52 -0.83 -4.42 35.08
N GLY A 53 -1.20 -3.16 34.79
CA GLY A 53 -0.30 -2.03 35.02
C GLY A 53 0.74 -1.79 33.93
N ALA A 54 0.59 -2.42 32.74
CA ALA A 54 1.45 -2.14 31.59
C ALA A 54 1.42 -0.64 31.25
N VAL A 55 2.45 0.05 31.65
CA VAL A 55 2.77 1.43 31.32
C VAL A 55 3.97 1.45 30.39
N PHE A 56 4.18 2.57 29.77
CA PHE A 56 5.28 2.88 28.90
C PHE A 56 6.62 2.27 29.38
N ASN A 57 7.15 1.32 28.64
CA ASN A 57 8.39 0.66 29.00
C ASN A 57 9.58 1.57 28.66
N ALA A 58 10.28 2.06 29.70
CA ALA A 58 11.41 2.97 29.56
C ALA A 58 12.59 2.36 28.79
N GLU A 59 12.79 1.04 28.89
CA GLU A 59 13.84 0.31 28.17
C GLU A 59 13.57 0.30 26.65
N GLU A 60 12.35 -0.02 26.25
CA GLU A 60 11.96 -0.02 24.84
C GLU A 60 12.04 1.38 24.22
N GLN A 61 11.73 2.42 25.00
CA GLN A 61 11.92 3.79 24.56
C GLN A 61 13.39 4.15 24.37
N ALA A 62 14.26 3.73 25.29
CA ALA A 62 15.69 3.93 25.18
C ALA A 62 16.21 3.24 23.90
N ARG A 63 15.86 1.97 23.69
CA ARG A 63 16.20 1.20 22.49
C ARG A 63 15.76 1.91 21.22
N TYR A 64 14.56 2.49 21.21
CA TYR A 64 14.06 3.21 20.04
C TYR A 64 14.78 4.56 19.83
N ARG A 65 15.12 5.28 20.90
CA ARG A 65 15.94 6.51 20.79
C ARG A 65 17.31 6.21 20.20
N ASP A 66 17.99 5.19 20.71
CA ASP A 66 19.32 4.77 20.25
C ASP A 66 19.27 4.35 18.78
N PHE A 67 18.23 3.60 18.40
CA PHE A 67 17.99 3.24 16.99
C PHE A 67 17.79 4.47 16.09
N LYS A 68 17.00 5.47 16.52
CA LYS A 68 16.78 6.69 15.76
C LYS A 68 18.08 7.50 15.63
N GLU A 69 18.84 7.62 16.69
CA GLU A 69 20.10 8.37 16.68
C GLU A 69 21.14 7.74 15.76
N ALA A 70 21.31 6.43 15.84
CA ALA A 70 22.22 5.70 14.97
C ALA A 70 21.87 5.83 13.48
N ARG A 71 20.61 6.10 13.17
CA ARG A 71 20.12 6.25 11.79
C ARG A 71 19.92 7.69 11.33
N ARG A 72 20.24 8.67 12.15
CA ARG A 72 20.13 10.07 11.76
C ARG A 72 21.05 10.38 10.58
N GLY A 73 20.47 10.83 9.46
CA GLY A 73 21.20 11.12 8.22
C GLY A 73 21.56 9.91 7.36
N ALA A 74 21.19 8.70 7.78
CA ALA A 74 21.42 7.46 7.03
C ALA A 74 20.26 7.14 6.07
N ALA A 75 19.96 8.04 5.14
CA ALA A 75 18.97 7.80 4.08
C ALA A 75 19.67 7.14 2.89
N ASP A 76 19.71 5.79 2.89
CA ASP A 76 20.52 5.07 1.93
C ASP A 76 19.68 4.20 1.02
N TYR A 77 19.20 4.81 -0.07
CA TYR A 77 18.57 4.08 -1.14
C TYR A 77 19.33 4.28 -2.46
N ILE A 78 19.31 3.24 -3.27
CA ILE A 78 19.90 3.27 -4.59
C ILE A 78 18.92 3.89 -5.57
N THR A 79 19.39 4.79 -6.44
CA THR A 79 18.67 5.18 -7.64
C THR A 79 18.65 3.99 -8.59
N MET A 80 17.46 3.64 -9.11
CA MET A 80 17.27 2.50 -10.01
C MET A 80 17.71 2.87 -11.43
N GLU A 81 19.01 3.05 -11.62
CA GLU A 81 19.64 3.41 -12.90
C GLU A 81 20.75 2.41 -13.22
N GLY A 82 21.17 2.35 -14.49
CA GLY A 82 22.21 1.43 -14.96
C GLY A 82 21.85 -0.01 -14.67
N GLU A 83 22.73 -0.76 -14.04
CA GLU A 83 22.53 -2.17 -13.70
C GLU A 83 21.36 -2.46 -12.73
N PHE A 84 20.89 -1.43 -12.00
CA PHE A 84 19.73 -1.54 -11.13
C PHE A 84 18.40 -1.25 -11.83
N SER A 85 18.40 -0.83 -13.10
CA SER A 85 17.18 -0.59 -13.88
C SER A 85 16.31 -1.84 -14.01
N ARG A 86 16.93 -3.02 -14.02
CA ARG A 86 16.24 -4.33 -14.07
C ARG A 86 15.15 -4.51 -13.01
N TYR A 87 15.28 -3.85 -11.85
CA TYR A 87 14.27 -3.90 -10.80
C TYR A 87 13.02 -3.04 -11.09
N LEU A 88 13.03 -2.28 -12.19
CA LEU A 88 11.87 -1.52 -12.67
C LEU A 88 11.19 -2.19 -13.86
N GLU A 89 11.84 -3.16 -14.50
CA GLU A 89 11.32 -3.86 -15.68
C GLU A 89 10.03 -4.63 -15.38
N ASP A 90 9.21 -4.81 -16.39
CA ASP A 90 8.03 -5.66 -16.31
C ASP A 90 8.43 -7.11 -16.63
N VAL A 91 8.53 -7.91 -15.57
CA VAL A 91 8.90 -9.34 -15.67
C VAL A 91 7.68 -10.25 -15.88
N TYR A 92 6.47 -9.68 -15.96
CA TYR A 92 5.22 -10.44 -15.97
C TYR A 92 4.50 -10.46 -17.31
N SER A 93 4.89 -9.60 -18.23
CA SER A 93 4.27 -9.53 -19.54
C SER A 93 5.23 -9.84 -20.66
N ALA A 94 4.68 -10.23 -21.80
CA ALA A 94 5.42 -10.31 -23.03
C ALA A 94 5.89 -8.92 -23.49
N ASP A 95 6.81 -8.90 -24.45
CA ASP A 95 7.27 -7.66 -25.06
C ASP A 95 6.10 -6.79 -25.53
N PRO A 96 6.23 -5.47 -25.37
CA PRO A 96 5.18 -4.55 -25.79
C PRO A 96 4.91 -4.65 -27.29
N VAL A 97 3.64 -4.64 -27.65
CA VAL A 97 3.23 -4.58 -29.07
C VAL A 97 3.74 -3.28 -29.67
N GLU A 98 4.43 -3.37 -30.80
CA GLU A 98 4.83 -2.19 -31.56
C GLU A 98 3.60 -1.44 -32.07
N ARG A 99 3.64 -0.13 -31.98
CA ARG A 99 2.63 0.79 -32.53
C ARG A 99 3.25 2.12 -32.89
N GLU A 100 2.60 2.83 -33.77
CA GLU A 100 2.95 4.21 -34.08
C GLU A 100 2.72 5.14 -32.90
N ALA A 101 3.51 6.20 -32.82
CA ALA A 101 3.35 7.25 -31.81
C ALA A 101 2.03 8.01 -31.99
N LEU A 102 1.32 8.25 -30.92
CA LEU A 102 0.04 8.96 -30.94
C LEU A 102 0.27 10.47 -30.72
N ASN A 103 -0.30 11.28 -31.62
CA ASN A 103 -0.24 12.74 -31.59
C ASN A 103 -1.64 13.36 -31.74
N ASP A 104 -2.64 12.66 -31.25
CA ASP A 104 -4.05 12.99 -31.29
C ASP A 104 -4.55 13.65 -30.00
N GLU A 105 -5.86 13.81 -29.89
CA GLU A 105 -6.50 14.43 -28.74
C GLU A 105 -7.49 13.47 -28.09
N CYS A 106 -7.68 13.61 -26.78
CA CYS A 106 -8.81 13.03 -26.06
C CYS A 106 -9.37 14.03 -25.04
N GLU A 107 -10.58 13.78 -24.57
CA GLU A 107 -11.17 14.62 -23.54
C GLU A 107 -10.51 14.38 -22.18
N ILE A 108 -10.36 13.11 -21.77
CA ILE A 108 -9.81 12.72 -20.47
C ILE A 108 -8.68 11.71 -20.67
N LEU A 109 -7.51 11.99 -20.11
CA LEU A 109 -6.42 11.03 -20.01
C LEU A 109 -6.18 10.66 -18.56
N VAL A 110 -6.17 9.36 -18.29
CA VAL A 110 -5.97 8.79 -16.95
C VAL A 110 -4.66 8.01 -16.89
N VAL A 111 -3.84 8.28 -15.90
CA VAL A 111 -2.55 7.60 -15.70
C VAL A 111 -2.72 6.51 -14.64
N GLY A 112 -2.67 5.24 -15.07
CA GLY A 112 -2.76 4.06 -14.23
C GLY A 112 -4.04 3.25 -14.42
N ALA A 113 -3.87 1.91 -14.45
CA ALA A 113 -4.93 0.92 -14.64
C ALA A 113 -5.11 -0.02 -13.42
N GLY A 114 -4.81 0.47 -12.22
CA GLY A 114 -5.18 -0.19 -10.95
C GLY A 114 -6.65 0.04 -10.60
N PHE A 115 -7.06 -0.28 -9.37
CA PHE A 115 -8.45 -0.05 -8.92
C PHE A 115 -8.94 1.39 -9.13
N ALA A 116 -8.05 2.38 -9.01
CA ALA A 116 -8.42 3.77 -9.25
C ALA A 116 -8.83 4.01 -10.71
N GLY A 117 -8.04 3.50 -11.67
CA GLY A 117 -8.35 3.59 -13.10
C GLY A 117 -9.63 2.83 -13.47
N LEU A 118 -9.78 1.60 -12.97
CA LEU A 118 -10.96 0.76 -13.23
C LEU A 118 -12.25 1.37 -12.67
N LEU A 119 -12.21 1.91 -11.44
CA LEU A 119 -13.36 2.61 -10.83
C LEU A 119 -13.71 3.90 -11.57
N LEU A 120 -12.69 4.69 -11.94
CA LEU A 120 -12.90 5.90 -12.74
C LEU A 120 -13.56 5.56 -14.07
N TRP A 121 -13.08 4.53 -14.77
CA TRP A 121 -13.69 4.10 -16.03
C TRP A 121 -15.16 3.73 -15.87
N TYR A 122 -15.46 2.87 -14.88
CA TYR A 122 -16.85 2.51 -14.59
C TYR A 122 -17.73 3.75 -14.40
N LYS A 123 -17.30 4.72 -13.58
CA LYS A 123 -18.07 5.93 -13.29
C LYS A 123 -18.17 6.88 -14.49
N LEU A 124 -17.07 7.08 -15.22
CA LEU A 124 -17.04 7.90 -16.44
C LEU A 124 -18.00 7.35 -17.50
N GLN A 125 -18.01 6.04 -17.68
CA GLN A 125 -18.91 5.37 -18.61
C GLN A 125 -20.38 5.56 -18.20
N GLN A 126 -20.71 5.41 -16.90
CA GLN A 126 -22.06 5.66 -16.40
C GLN A 126 -22.52 7.11 -16.61
N ALA A 127 -21.61 8.08 -16.52
CA ALA A 127 -21.87 9.50 -16.77
C ALA A 127 -21.83 9.90 -18.25
N GLY A 128 -21.61 8.92 -19.15
CA GLY A 128 -21.64 9.12 -20.60
C GLY A 128 -20.39 9.77 -21.20
N PHE A 129 -19.26 9.77 -20.49
CA PHE A 129 -17.96 10.14 -21.05
C PHE A 129 -17.42 8.98 -21.89
N LYS A 130 -17.09 9.24 -23.16
CA LYS A 130 -16.66 8.21 -24.12
C LYS A 130 -15.24 8.42 -24.61
N ASP A 131 -14.80 9.66 -24.70
CA ASP A 131 -13.46 10.04 -25.16
C ASP A 131 -12.48 10.05 -23.99
N VAL A 132 -12.15 8.84 -23.51
CA VAL A 132 -11.30 8.59 -22.36
C VAL A 132 -10.19 7.63 -22.75
N ARG A 133 -8.95 7.97 -22.38
CA ARG A 133 -7.77 7.17 -22.62
C ARG A 133 -7.01 6.91 -21.33
N PHE A 134 -6.53 5.69 -21.17
CA PHE A 134 -5.70 5.28 -20.05
C PHE A 134 -4.28 4.97 -20.52
N CYS A 135 -3.27 5.34 -19.71
CA CYS A 135 -1.89 4.93 -19.89
C CYS A 135 -1.46 4.08 -18.71
N GLU A 136 -1.04 2.84 -18.95
CA GLU A 136 -0.52 1.92 -17.95
C GLU A 136 0.88 1.45 -18.32
N LYS A 137 1.83 1.56 -17.39
CA LYS A 137 3.21 1.12 -17.63
C LYS A 137 3.37 -0.40 -17.66
N GLY A 138 2.49 -1.13 -16.98
CA GLY A 138 2.45 -2.59 -16.98
C GLY A 138 1.77 -3.17 -18.22
N GLY A 139 1.92 -4.47 -18.39
CA GLY A 139 1.30 -5.20 -19.50
C GLY A 139 -0.17 -5.54 -19.29
N ASP A 140 -0.74 -5.27 -18.09
CA ASP A 140 -2.14 -5.55 -17.77
C ASP A 140 -2.65 -4.63 -16.66
N VAL A 141 -3.96 -4.69 -16.41
CA VAL A 141 -4.64 -4.01 -15.30
C VAL A 141 -4.22 -4.57 -13.94
N GLY A 142 -4.67 -3.92 -12.85
CA GLY A 142 -4.51 -4.43 -11.48
C GLY A 142 -3.56 -3.60 -10.61
N GLY A 143 -2.67 -2.78 -11.19
CA GLY A 143 -1.78 -1.90 -10.44
C GLY A 143 -0.98 -2.62 -9.36
N THR A 144 -1.26 -2.37 -8.09
CA THR A 144 -0.60 -3.05 -6.96
C THR A 144 -0.64 -4.58 -7.09
N TRP A 145 -1.73 -5.15 -7.54
CA TRP A 145 -1.96 -6.58 -7.68
C TRP A 145 -1.32 -7.17 -8.95
N TYR A 146 -1.07 -6.34 -9.94
CA TYR A 146 -0.26 -6.68 -11.09
C TYR A 146 1.22 -6.77 -10.73
N TRP A 147 1.75 -5.76 -10.02
CA TRP A 147 3.17 -5.66 -9.72
C TRP A 147 3.63 -6.53 -8.54
N ASN A 148 2.75 -6.84 -7.60
CA ASN A 148 3.08 -7.64 -6.43
C ASN A 148 2.45 -9.03 -6.57
N ARG A 149 3.27 -9.98 -6.96
CA ARG A 149 2.85 -11.38 -7.18
C ARG A 149 3.61 -12.36 -6.30
N TYR A 150 4.23 -11.89 -5.23
CA TYR A 150 4.98 -12.75 -4.33
C TYR A 150 4.06 -13.74 -3.59
N PRO A 151 4.61 -14.92 -3.18
CA PRO A 151 3.85 -15.93 -2.42
C PRO A 151 3.23 -15.36 -1.15
N GLY A 152 1.97 -15.72 -0.89
CA GLY A 152 1.23 -15.30 0.30
C GLY A 152 0.67 -13.88 0.25
N ILE A 153 0.82 -13.17 -0.86
CA ILE A 153 0.26 -11.82 -1.00
C ILE A 153 -1.25 -11.83 -0.80
N ALA A 154 -1.73 -10.94 0.06
CA ALA A 154 -3.15 -10.71 0.29
C ALA A 154 -3.36 -9.29 0.86
N CYS A 155 -4.61 -8.81 0.84
CA CYS A 155 -4.97 -7.56 1.50
C CYS A 155 -5.08 -7.75 3.02
N ASP A 156 -4.76 -6.71 3.80
CA ASP A 156 -4.95 -6.68 5.26
C ASP A 156 -6.33 -6.10 5.65
N VAL A 157 -7.10 -5.64 4.69
CA VAL A 157 -8.51 -5.26 4.85
C VAL A 157 -9.38 -6.42 4.36
N GLU A 158 -10.47 -6.74 5.06
CA GLU A 158 -11.36 -7.81 4.61
C GLU A 158 -11.86 -7.57 3.17
N SER A 159 -11.87 -8.61 2.37
CA SER A 159 -12.17 -8.54 0.93
C SER A 159 -13.56 -8.01 0.65
N TYR A 160 -14.50 -8.28 1.54
CA TYR A 160 -15.90 -7.85 1.45
C TYR A 160 -16.07 -6.32 1.53
N SER A 161 -15.09 -5.63 2.13
CA SER A 161 -15.04 -4.16 2.21
C SER A 161 -14.01 -3.56 1.26
N TYR A 162 -12.95 -4.34 0.93
CA TYR A 162 -11.84 -3.87 0.11
C TYR A 162 -12.17 -3.88 -1.38
N LEU A 163 -12.75 -4.97 -1.92
CA LEU A 163 -13.05 -5.07 -3.34
C LEU A 163 -14.21 -4.14 -3.71
N PRO A 164 -14.02 -3.28 -4.71
CA PRO A 164 -15.08 -2.37 -5.16
C PRO A 164 -16.06 -3.10 -6.09
N LEU A 165 -17.27 -2.60 -6.20
CA LEU A 165 -18.30 -3.06 -7.16
C LEU A 165 -18.65 -4.58 -7.06
N LEU A 166 -18.59 -5.15 -5.84
CA LEU A 166 -18.86 -6.59 -5.66
C LEU A 166 -20.26 -7.01 -6.14
N GLU A 167 -21.26 -6.17 -5.89
CA GLU A 167 -22.66 -6.43 -6.30
C GLU A 167 -22.83 -6.25 -7.80
N GLU A 168 -22.26 -5.19 -8.37
CA GLU A 168 -22.29 -4.90 -9.80
C GLU A 168 -21.55 -5.97 -10.62
N MET A 169 -20.52 -6.57 -10.02
CA MET A 169 -19.77 -7.70 -10.60
C MET A 169 -20.44 -9.05 -10.34
N GLY A 170 -21.44 -9.12 -9.46
CA GLY A 170 -22.05 -10.38 -9.03
C GLY A 170 -21.05 -11.33 -8.36
N LYS A 171 -20.08 -10.79 -7.61
CA LYS A 171 -18.99 -11.56 -7.01
C LYS A 171 -19.02 -11.51 -5.49
N VAL A 172 -18.70 -12.64 -4.87
CA VAL A 172 -18.40 -12.74 -3.44
C VAL A 172 -17.00 -13.33 -3.31
N PRO A 173 -16.07 -12.67 -2.60
CA PRO A 173 -14.71 -13.16 -2.41
C PRO A 173 -14.68 -14.54 -1.76
N SER A 174 -13.69 -15.37 -2.14
CA SER A 174 -13.54 -16.74 -1.63
C SER A 174 -13.16 -16.79 -0.15
N MET A 175 -12.41 -15.78 0.30
CA MET A 175 -11.81 -15.70 1.62
C MET A 175 -12.09 -14.34 2.27
N LYS A 176 -12.05 -14.29 3.61
CA LYS A 176 -12.10 -13.02 4.38
C LYS A 176 -11.03 -12.05 3.90
N PHE A 177 -9.81 -12.54 3.68
CA PHE A 177 -8.71 -11.80 3.07
C PHE A 177 -8.28 -12.53 1.79
N ALA A 178 -8.84 -12.14 0.67
CA ALA A 178 -8.57 -12.74 -0.63
C ALA A 178 -7.09 -12.65 -0.99
N SER A 179 -6.60 -13.67 -1.69
CA SER A 179 -5.25 -13.67 -2.20
C SER A 179 -5.06 -12.57 -3.25
N GLY A 180 -3.84 -12.08 -3.40
CA GLY A 180 -3.51 -11.11 -4.45
C GLY A 180 -3.82 -11.63 -5.84
N PHE A 181 -3.79 -12.94 -6.01
CA PHE A 181 -4.17 -13.62 -7.24
C PHE A 181 -5.68 -13.46 -7.55
N GLU A 182 -6.54 -13.80 -6.59
CA GLU A 182 -7.99 -13.60 -6.72
C GLU A 182 -8.33 -12.13 -6.98
N ILE A 183 -7.60 -11.21 -6.32
CA ILE A 183 -7.80 -9.77 -6.52
C ILE A 183 -7.35 -9.35 -7.93
N MET A 184 -6.28 -9.92 -8.45
CA MET A 184 -5.82 -9.66 -9.82
C MET A 184 -6.84 -10.17 -10.85
N GLU A 185 -7.33 -11.41 -10.69
CA GLU A 185 -8.41 -11.95 -11.53
C GLU A 185 -9.67 -11.09 -11.46
N TYR A 186 -9.98 -10.55 -10.29
CA TYR A 186 -11.08 -9.62 -10.10
C TYR A 186 -10.89 -8.34 -10.91
N CYS A 187 -9.68 -7.75 -10.90
CA CYS A 187 -9.37 -6.57 -11.73
C CYS A 187 -9.53 -6.86 -13.22
N GLN A 188 -9.05 -8.02 -13.67
CA GLN A 188 -9.19 -8.45 -15.07
C GLN A 188 -10.67 -8.64 -15.46
N ALA A 189 -11.44 -9.28 -14.59
CA ALA A 189 -12.89 -9.44 -14.80
C ALA A 189 -13.62 -8.09 -14.88
N MET A 190 -13.25 -7.11 -14.04
CA MET A 190 -13.79 -5.74 -14.14
C MET A 190 -13.44 -5.12 -15.49
N ALA A 191 -12.18 -5.23 -15.91
CA ALA A 191 -11.72 -4.66 -17.17
C ALA A 191 -12.43 -5.29 -18.39
N GLU A 192 -12.63 -6.61 -18.36
CA GLU A 192 -13.38 -7.33 -19.40
C GLU A 192 -14.86 -6.92 -19.41
N GLN A 193 -15.52 -6.94 -18.23
CA GLN A 193 -16.95 -6.67 -18.12
C GLN A 193 -17.33 -5.26 -18.60
N TYR A 194 -16.48 -4.28 -18.31
CA TYR A 194 -16.74 -2.87 -18.65
C TYR A 194 -16.01 -2.39 -19.90
N GLY A 195 -15.35 -3.27 -20.67
CA GLY A 195 -14.66 -2.93 -21.91
C GLY A 195 -13.46 -2.00 -21.74
N PHE A 196 -12.79 -2.05 -20.59
CA PHE A 196 -11.66 -1.18 -20.26
C PHE A 196 -10.48 -1.32 -21.22
N TYR A 197 -10.22 -2.54 -21.69
CA TYR A 197 -9.05 -2.84 -22.53
C TYR A 197 -9.00 -2.04 -23.85
N ASP A 198 -10.15 -1.67 -24.39
CA ASP A 198 -10.22 -0.88 -25.62
C ASP A 198 -9.82 0.60 -25.41
N HIS A 199 -9.74 1.05 -24.15
CA HIS A 199 -9.42 2.42 -23.76
C HIS A 199 -8.03 2.56 -23.13
N CYS A 200 -7.27 1.47 -22.97
CA CYS A 200 -6.00 1.46 -22.25
C CYS A 200 -4.80 1.17 -23.15
N LEU A 201 -3.81 2.05 -23.08
CA LEU A 201 -2.50 1.88 -23.68
C LEU A 201 -1.58 1.23 -22.64
N PHE A 202 -1.39 -0.08 -22.75
CA PHE A 202 -0.45 -0.83 -21.91
C PHE A 202 1.00 -0.62 -22.33
N HIS A 203 1.98 -0.96 -21.46
CA HIS A 203 3.41 -0.71 -21.67
C HIS A 203 3.71 0.74 -22.05
N THR A 204 2.88 1.66 -21.55
CA THR A 204 2.93 3.08 -21.89
C THR A 204 3.14 3.89 -20.62
N THR A 205 4.40 4.26 -20.39
CA THR A 205 4.80 5.08 -19.25
C THR A 205 4.71 6.55 -19.61
N VAL A 206 3.93 7.32 -18.87
CA VAL A 206 3.92 8.78 -18.98
C VAL A 206 5.21 9.32 -18.38
N GLU A 207 5.96 10.09 -19.18
CA GLU A 207 7.27 10.64 -18.81
C GLU A 207 7.22 12.14 -18.51
N ARG A 208 6.34 12.87 -19.21
CA ARG A 208 6.16 14.30 -19.02
C ARG A 208 4.74 14.72 -19.38
N THR A 209 4.22 15.72 -18.65
CA THR A 209 2.89 16.29 -18.90
C THR A 209 2.99 17.80 -18.71
N ASP A 210 2.73 18.56 -19.77
CA ASP A 210 2.90 20.01 -19.83
C ASP A 210 1.56 20.70 -20.04
N TRP A 211 1.25 21.72 -19.24
CA TRP A 211 0.08 22.57 -19.45
C TRP A 211 0.34 23.62 -20.53
N ASP A 212 -0.52 23.67 -21.53
CA ASP A 212 -0.56 24.72 -22.52
C ASP A 212 -1.66 25.73 -22.18
N GLU A 213 -1.28 26.90 -21.70
CA GLU A 213 -2.19 27.95 -21.28
C GLU A 213 -3.02 28.49 -22.44
N THR A 214 -2.45 28.52 -23.66
CA THR A 214 -3.15 29.05 -24.85
C THR A 214 -4.20 28.07 -25.35
N ALA A 215 -3.88 26.79 -25.36
CA ALA A 215 -4.79 25.74 -25.78
C ALA A 215 -5.79 25.32 -24.68
N GLY A 216 -5.50 25.64 -23.42
CA GLY A 216 -6.26 25.15 -22.25
C GLY A 216 -6.24 23.62 -22.14
N ARG A 217 -5.11 23.00 -22.45
CA ARG A 217 -4.96 21.55 -22.51
C ARG A 217 -3.61 21.09 -22.00
N TRP A 218 -3.55 19.85 -21.60
CA TRP A 218 -2.33 19.13 -21.28
C TRP A 218 -1.75 18.46 -22.53
N THR A 219 -0.43 18.48 -22.69
CA THR A 219 0.29 17.60 -23.62
C THR A 219 1.00 16.53 -22.80
N VAL A 220 0.67 15.27 -23.08
CA VAL A 220 1.17 14.10 -22.36
C VAL A 220 2.16 13.34 -23.25
N HIS A 221 3.40 13.26 -22.79
CA HIS A 221 4.48 12.55 -23.47
C HIS A 221 4.75 11.20 -22.79
N THR A 222 5.00 10.17 -23.58
CA THR A 222 5.24 8.81 -23.10
C THR A 222 6.53 8.21 -23.65
N ASN A 223 6.98 7.12 -23.03
CA ASN A 223 8.12 6.31 -23.49
C ASN A 223 7.92 5.69 -24.89
N ARG A 224 6.72 5.83 -25.47
CA ARG A 224 6.37 5.34 -26.82
C ARG A 224 6.47 6.44 -27.87
N GLY A 225 7.01 7.62 -27.52
CA GLY A 225 7.11 8.77 -28.41
C GLY A 225 5.80 9.53 -28.59
N ASP A 226 4.76 9.23 -27.84
CA ASP A 226 3.48 9.93 -27.91
C ASP A 226 3.59 11.38 -27.45
N ALA A 227 2.74 12.25 -28.03
CA ALA A 227 2.49 13.62 -27.59
C ALA A 227 0.97 13.88 -27.66
N MET A 228 0.20 13.21 -26.83
CA MET A 228 -1.25 13.25 -26.80
C MET A 228 -1.75 14.51 -26.09
N ARG A 229 -2.78 15.14 -26.63
CA ARG A 229 -3.41 16.29 -25.97
C ARG A 229 -4.67 15.87 -25.23
N ALA A 230 -4.82 16.33 -23.96
CA ALA A 230 -5.99 16.04 -23.15
C ALA A 230 -6.52 17.29 -22.46
N ARG A 231 -7.86 17.42 -22.37
CA ARG A 231 -8.47 18.50 -21.59
C ARG A 231 -8.28 18.29 -20.11
N PHE A 232 -8.48 17.07 -19.65
CA PHE A 232 -8.33 16.67 -18.26
C PHE A 232 -7.27 15.57 -18.13
N VAL A 233 -6.43 15.69 -17.12
CA VAL A 233 -5.50 14.64 -16.74
C VAL A 233 -5.83 14.17 -15.31
N ILE A 234 -5.97 12.85 -15.14
CA ILE A 234 -6.27 12.24 -13.85
C ILE A 234 -5.12 11.30 -13.48
N LEU A 235 -4.42 11.58 -12.39
CA LEU A 235 -3.38 10.72 -11.86
C LEU A 235 -4.01 9.63 -10.97
N ALA A 236 -4.09 8.42 -11.49
CA ALA A 236 -4.59 7.23 -10.83
C ALA A 236 -3.46 6.19 -10.59
N ASN A 237 -2.22 6.65 -10.56
CA ASN A 237 -1.00 5.84 -10.57
C ASN A 237 -0.65 5.20 -9.21
N GLY A 238 -1.46 5.46 -8.16
CA GLY A 238 -1.20 4.92 -6.81
C GLY A 238 -0.01 5.58 -6.10
N ILE A 239 0.31 5.08 -4.91
CA ILE A 239 1.30 5.67 -3.99
C ILE A 239 2.51 4.77 -3.72
N LEU A 240 2.48 3.50 -4.14
CA LEU A 240 3.54 2.50 -3.96
C LEU A 240 3.93 1.92 -5.33
N THR A 241 4.53 2.74 -6.18
CA THR A 241 4.79 2.40 -7.59
C THR A 241 6.25 2.08 -7.88
N THR A 242 7.18 2.69 -7.14
CA THR A 242 8.62 2.56 -7.36
C THR A 242 9.23 1.69 -6.26
N PRO A 243 9.81 0.53 -6.59
CA PRO A 243 10.55 -0.30 -5.64
C PRO A 243 11.69 0.48 -5.00
N LYS A 244 12.15 0.03 -3.85
CA LYS A 244 13.19 0.66 -3.08
C LYS A 244 14.25 -0.35 -2.70
N LEU A 245 15.48 -0.13 -3.11
CA LEU A 245 16.63 -0.93 -2.71
C LEU A 245 17.48 -0.16 -1.70
N ALA A 246 17.78 -0.80 -0.57
CA ALA A 246 18.75 -0.26 0.36
C ALA A 246 20.14 -0.25 -0.29
N ARG A 247 20.93 0.79 -0.02
CA ARG A 247 22.32 0.85 -0.46
C ARG A 247 23.18 -0.04 0.44
N ILE A 248 23.45 -1.25 -0.04
CA ILE A 248 24.30 -2.23 0.66
C ILE A 248 25.61 -2.37 -0.13
N LYS A 249 26.74 -2.34 0.56
CA LYS A 249 28.06 -2.52 -0.07
C LYS A 249 28.12 -3.88 -0.78
N GLY A 250 28.54 -3.90 -2.04
CA GLY A 250 28.77 -5.14 -2.80
C GLY A 250 27.51 -5.76 -3.41
N MET A 251 26.39 -5.03 -3.54
CA MET A 251 25.14 -5.58 -4.12
C MET A 251 25.33 -6.24 -5.49
N ASN A 252 26.27 -5.73 -6.31
CA ASN A 252 26.52 -6.24 -7.65
C ASN A 252 27.52 -7.40 -7.68
N SER A 253 28.10 -7.77 -6.55
CA SER A 253 29.04 -8.89 -6.51
C SER A 253 28.37 -10.25 -6.35
N PHE A 254 27.12 -10.29 -5.93
CA PHE A 254 26.40 -11.55 -5.72
C PHE A 254 26.23 -12.34 -7.01
N LYS A 255 26.65 -13.60 -7.02
CA LYS A 255 26.62 -14.47 -8.19
C LYS A 255 25.38 -15.36 -8.27
N GLY A 256 24.60 -15.43 -7.19
CA GLY A 256 23.31 -16.12 -7.16
C GLY A 256 22.19 -15.26 -7.76
N GLU A 257 21.00 -15.82 -7.78
CA GLU A 257 19.81 -15.12 -8.27
C GLU A 257 19.35 -14.06 -7.27
N SER A 258 18.96 -12.88 -7.76
CA SER A 258 18.44 -11.83 -6.87
C SER A 258 17.34 -11.01 -7.53
N PHE A 259 16.28 -10.76 -6.77
CA PHE A 259 15.13 -9.96 -7.23
C PHE A 259 14.44 -9.21 -6.07
N HIS A 260 13.67 -8.19 -6.42
CA HIS A 260 12.82 -7.48 -5.47
C HIS A 260 11.44 -8.15 -5.42
N THR A 261 10.80 -8.17 -4.27
CA THR A 261 9.48 -8.81 -4.09
C THR A 261 8.40 -8.30 -5.03
N SER A 262 8.47 -7.05 -5.48
CA SER A 262 7.54 -6.50 -6.49
C SER A 262 7.89 -6.89 -7.94
N ARG A 263 8.94 -7.66 -8.11
CA ARG A 263 9.38 -8.24 -9.38
C ARG A 263 9.72 -9.71 -9.13
N TRP A 264 8.77 -10.43 -8.51
CA TRP A 264 8.95 -11.82 -8.13
C TRP A 264 9.23 -12.66 -9.37
N ASP A 265 10.41 -13.27 -9.40
CA ASP A 265 10.83 -14.09 -10.52
C ASP A 265 10.42 -15.56 -10.30
N TYR A 266 9.38 -15.99 -10.99
CA TYR A 266 8.87 -17.35 -10.93
C TYR A 266 9.74 -18.38 -11.68
N ASN A 267 10.74 -17.95 -12.46
CA ASN A 267 11.70 -18.85 -13.10
C ASN A 267 12.79 -19.32 -12.13
N VAL A 268 12.94 -18.64 -10.99
CA VAL A 268 13.87 -19.02 -9.94
C VAL A 268 13.23 -20.08 -9.04
N ASP A 269 13.72 -21.30 -9.14
CA ASP A 269 13.31 -22.38 -8.23
C ASP A 269 13.94 -22.19 -6.84
N LEU A 270 13.10 -22.13 -5.82
CA LEU A 270 13.50 -21.99 -4.42
C LEU A 270 13.60 -23.33 -3.68
N ALA A 271 13.15 -24.44 -4.29
CA ALA A 271 13.07 -25.73 -3.61
C ALA A 271 14.47 -26.22 -3.18
N GLY A 272 14.61 -26.47 -1.87
CA GLY A 272 15.86 -26.94 -1.27
C GLY A 272 17.02 -25.95 -1.27
N LYS A 273 16.82 -24.70 -1.73
CA LYS A 273 17.84 -23.65 -1.80
C LYS A 273 18.07 -22.97 -0.45
N ARG A 274 19.27 -22.39 -0.32
CA ARG A 274 19.59 -21.44 0.76
C ARG A 274 19.14 -20.06 0.30
N VAL A 275 18.11 -19.54 0.95
CA VAL A 275 17.47 -18.28 0.55
C VAL A 275 17.69 -17.24 1.63
N GLY A 276 18.12 -16.06 1.22
CA GLY A 276 18.17 -14.87 2.07
C GLY A 276 17.05 -13.89 1.72
N ILE A 277 16.36 -13.35 2.72
CA ILE A 277 15.40 -12.27 2.53
C ILE A 277 15.79 -11.05 3.37
N ILE A 278 15.95 -9.89 2.73
CA ILE A 278 16.30 -8.63 3.40
C ILE A 278 15.03 -7.81 3.62
N GLY A 279 14.69 -7.61 4.89
CA GLY A 279 13.52 -6.86 5.32
C GLY A 279 12.45 -7.72 5.97
N THR A 280 11.72 -7.11 6.90
CA THR A 280 10.64 -7.75 7.68
C THR A 280 9.37 -6.90 7.70
N GLY A 281 9.15 -6.06 6.66
CA GLY A 281 7.92 -5.29 6.48
C GLY A 281 6.73 -6.15 6.04
N ALA A 282 5.59 -5.51 5.73
CA ALA A 282 4.33 -6.19 5.40
C ALA A 282 4.47 -7.28 4.32
N THR A 283 5.29 -7.04 3.29
CA THR A 283 5.57 -8.03 2.24
C THR A 283 6.28 -9.26 2.81
N ALA A 284 7.35 -9.06 3.57
CA ALA A 284 8.12 -10.16 4.15
C ALA A 284 7.30 -10.98 5.15
N VAL A 285 6.43 -10.34 5.93
CA VAL A 285 5.51 -11.02 6.84
C VAL A 285 4.61 -12.03 6.10
N GLN A 286 4.24 -11.73 4.87
CA GLN A 286 3.43 -12.63 4.04
C GLN A 286 4.28 -13.67 3.28
N VAL A 287 5.46 -13.28 2.79
CA VAL A 287 6.35 -14.15 1.98
C VAL A 287 7.01 -15.25 2.83
N ILE A 288 7.55 -14.89 4.00
CA ILE A 288 8.38 -15.77 4.82
C ILE A 288 7.68 -17.08 5.17
N PRO A 289 6.42 -17.11 5.63
CA PRO A 289 5.71 -18.36 5.89
C PRO A 289 5.63 -19.26 4.65
N GLU A 290 5.35 -18.67 3.49
CA GLU A 290 5.15 -19.42 2.25
C GLU A 290 6.46 -20.04 1.73
N ILE A 291 7.52 -19.23 1.60
CA ILE A 291 8.78 -19.76 1.09
C ILE A 291 9.44 -20.74 2.06
N SER A 292 9.22 -20.57 3.36
CA SER A 292 9.73 -21.50 4.38
C SER A 292 9.22 -22.95 4.23
N ARG A 293 8.19 -23.17 3.42
CA ARG A 293 7.65 -24.52 3.16
C ARG A 293 8.46 -25.30 2.14
N VAL A 294 9.25 -24.60 1.31
CA VAL A 294 9.91 -25.18 0.14
C VAL A 294 11.42 -25.04 0.17
N VAL A 295 11.96 -24.00 0.81
CA VAL A 295 13.41 -23.76 0.86
C VAL A 295 14.14 -24.78 1.73
N GLY A 296 15.43 -25.01 1.45
CA GLY A 296 16.29 -25.85 2.31
C GLY A 296 16.70 -25.11 3.57
N GLU A 297 17.03 -23.83 3.45
CA GLU A 297 17.44 -22.95 4.52
C GLU A 297 16.96 -21.52 4.23
N LEU A 298 16.44 -20.80 5.24
CA LEU A 298 15.96 -19.44 5.12
C LEU A 298 16.66 -18.53 6.14
N HIS A 299 17.39 -17.53 5.65
CA HIS A 299 17.97 -16.47 6.47
C HIS A 299 17.15 -15.19 6.31
N VAL A 300 16.56 -14.72 7.41
CA VAL A 300 15.75 -13.49 7.45
C VAL A 300 16.57 -12.37 8.07
N PHE A 301 17.04 -11.43 7.25
CA PHE A 301 17.84 -10.28 7.68
C PHE A 301 16.93 -9.15 8.13
N GLN A 302 16.82 -8.97 9.43
CA GLN A 302 15.93 -8.02 10.08
C GLN A 302 16.68 -6.79 10.58
N ARG A 303 16.33 -5.62 10.10
CA ARG A 303 16.79 -4.35 10.70
C ARG A 303 15.86 -3.85 11.80
N THR A 304 14.57 -4.00 11.61
CA THR A 304 13.53 -3.54 12.52
C THR A 304 12.39 -4.55 12.52
N PRO A 305 11.99 -5.10 13.66
CA PRO A 305 10.87 -6.03 13.71
C PRO A 305 9.55 -5.36 13.30
N SER A 306 8.64 -6.13 12.71
CA SER A 306 7.27 -5.68 12.45
C SER A 306 6.36 -5.94 13.65
N SER A 307 5.35 -5.10 13.83
CA SER A 307 4.22 -5.41 14.71
C SER A 307 3.30 -6.38 13.97
N VAL A 308 3.27 -7.65 14.41
CA VAL A 308 2.47 -8.70 13.75
C VAL A 308 1.33 -9.12 14.65
N ASP A 309 0.13 -8.72 14.27
CA ASP A 309 -1.11 -9.01 14.98
C ASP A 309 -1.85 -10.21 14.35
N VAL A 310 -2.93 -10.63 14.94
CA VAL A 310 -3.81 -11.69 14.47
C VAL A 310 -4.49 -11.27 13.16
N ARG A 311 -4.55 -12.17 12.19
CA ARG A 311 -5.28 -11.97 10.93
C ARG A 311 -6.67 -12.57 10.95
N ASP A 312 -6.81 -13.74 11.58
CA ASP A 312 -8.05 -14.50 11.60
C ASP A 312 -8.54 -14.81 10.17
N GLN A 313 -7.65 -15.42 9.37
CA GLN A 313 -7.95 -15.81 8.00
C GLN A 313 -8.93 -16.97 7.96
N ARG A 314 -9.98 -16.86 7.13
CA ARG A 314 -10.96 -17.90 6.93
C ARG A 314 -11.59 -17.88 5.54
N GLU A 315 -12.17 -18.97 5.14
CA GLU A 315 -12.99 -19.06 3.93
C GLU A 315 -14.35 -18.35 4.12
N THR A 316 -14.89 -17.83 3.04
CA THR A 316 -16.27 -17.35 3.00
C THR A 316 -17.19 -18.55 3.01
N THR A 317 -18.10 -18.63 3.98
CA THR A 317 -19.02 -19.76 4.09
C THR A 317 -20.12 -19.73 3.02
N ASP A 318 -20.71 -20.88 2.71
CA ASP A 318 -21.82 -20.96 1.77
C ASP A 318 -23.05 -20.19 2.29
N GLU A 319 -23.27 -20.19 3.61
CA GLU A 319 -24.32 -19.41 4.27
C GLU A 319 -24.11 -17.89 4.06
N GLU A 320 -22.88 -17.41 4.17
CA GLU A 320 -22.55 -16.01 3.88
C GLU A 320 -22.78 -15.67 2.41
N ARG A 321 -22.39 -16.56 1.49
CA ARG A 321 -22.62 -16.38 0.05
C ARG A 321 -24.10 -16.30 -0.28
N GLU A 322 -24.89 -17.23 0.23
CA GLU A 322 -26.34 -17.26 0.02
C GLU A 322 -27.02 -16.03 0.60
N LYS A 323 -26.65 -15.66 1.83
CA LYS A 323 -27.16 -14.45 2.47
C LYS A 323 -26.89 -13.20 1.63
N TRP A 324 -25.66 -12.98 1.21
CA TRP A 324 -25.29 -11.77 0.46
C TRP A 324 -25.85 -11.74 -0.95
N ALA A 325 -25.99 -12.89 -1.59
CA ALA A 325 -26.67 -12.98 -2.89
C ALA A 325 -28.14 -12.52 -2.83
N ASN A 326 -28.77 -12.62 -1.65
CA ASN A 326 -30.17 -12.25 -1.43
C ASN A 326 -30.37 -10.93 -0.67
N GLU A 327 -29.27 -10.18 -0.38
CA GLU A 327 -29.32 -8.91 0.37
C GLU A 327 -28.78 -7.75 -0.48
N PRO A 328 -29.60 -7.09 -1.31
CA PRO A 328 -29.14 -5.94 -2.11
C PRO A 328 -28.58 -4.82 -1.22
N GLY A 329 -27.42 -4.25 -1.60
CA GLY A 329 -26.73 -3.19 -0.85
C GLY A 329 -25.79 -3.71 0.25
N TRP A 330 -25.59 -5.02 0.35
CA TRP A 330 -24.77 -5.63 1.41
C TRP A 330 -23.31 -5.15 1.40
N ALA A 331 -22.69 -5.07 0.23
CA ALA A 331 -21.29 -4.67 0.11
C ALA A 331 -21.09 -3.20 0.51
N LYS A 332 -21.98 -2.32 0.06
CA LYS A 332 -22.00 -0.91 0.46
C LYS A 332 -22.26 -0.76 1.96
N ALA A 333 -23.20 -1.50 2.53
CA ALA A 333 -23.51 -1.48 3.95
C ALA A 333 -22.31 -1.97 4.80
N ARG A 334 -21.62 -3.03 4.36
CA ARG A 334 -20.44 -3.56 5.04
C ARG A 334 -19.28 -2.57 5.00
N ARG A 335 -18.99 -1.94 3.85
CA ARG A 335 -17.97 -0.89 3.72
C ARG A 335 -18.28 0.32 4.61
N ALA A 336 -19.54 0.78 4.62
CA ALA A 336 -19.97 1.86 5.51
C ALA A 336 -19.83 1.49 6.99
N ARG A 337 -20.07 0.22 7.34
CA ARG A 337 -19.85 -0.29 8.70
C ARG A 337 -18.37 -0.30 9.04
N PHE A 338 -17.49 -0.80 8.17
CA PHE A 338 -16.03 -0.74 8.33
C PHE A 338 -15.57 0.69 8.61
N ALA A 339 -16.01 1.64 7.81
CA ALA A 339 -15.68 3.06 7.99
C ALA A 339 -16.17 3.62 9.33
N LYS A 340 -17.38 3.24 9.79
CA LYS A 340 -17.92 3.65 11.10
C LYS A 340 -17.11 3.08 12.26
N ILE A 341 -16.74 1.80 12.19
CA ILE A 341 -15.90 1.14 13.20
C ILE A 341 -14.52 1.82 13.23
N SER A 342 -13.86 1.93 12.09
CA SER A 342 -12.55 2.59 11.97
C SER A 342 -12.56 4.04 12.46
N ALA A 343 -13.71 4.72 12.42
CA ALA A 343 -13.88 6.05 12.96
C ALA A 343 -14.24 6.08 14.47
N GLY A 344 -14.39 4.92 15.13
CA GLY A 344 -14.84 4.81 16.52
C GLY A 344 -16.28 5.25 16.74
N ARG A 345 -17.12 5.17 15.70
CA ARG A 345 -18.53 5.61 15.76
C ARG A 345 -19.51 4.50 16.08
N THR A 346 -19.06 3.26 16.08
CA THR A 346 -19.86 2.08 16.43
C THR A 346 -18.97 0.97 16.98
N ALA A 347 -19.49 0.19 17.93
CA ALA A 347 -18.77 -0.94 18.49
C ALA A 347 -18.59 -2.07 17.47
N MET A 348 -17.49 -2.80 17.59
CA MET A 348 -17.18 -3.98 16.81
C MET A 348 -18.07 -5.15 17.26
N LYS A 349 -18.45 -6.01 16.30
CA LYS A 349 -19.11 -7.30 16.53
C LYS A 349 -18.18 -8.43 16.09
N ALA A 350 -18.46 -9.65 16.52
CA ALA A 350 -17.63 -10.83 16.26
C ALA A 350 -17.27 -11.07 14.78
N ASN A 351 -18.11 -10.65 13.84
CA ASN A 351 -17.90 -10.85 12.40
C ASN A 351 -17.37 -9.59 11.67
N ASP A 352 -16.96 -8.57 12.42
CA ASP A 352 -16.38 -7.38 11.83
C ASP A 352 -14.88 -7.55 11.55
N ASP A 353 -14.31 -6.68 10.71
CA ASP A 353 -12.90 -6.66 10.42
C ASP A 353 -12.09 -6.24 11.67
N TYR A 354 -11.14 -7.09 12.05
CA TYR A 354 -10.30 -6.88 13.22
C TYR A 354 -9.45 -5.60 13.12
N LEU A 355 -8.93 -5.27 11.93
CA LEU A 355 -8.20 -4.03 11.70
C LEU A 355 -9.06 -2.81 11.99
N ALA A 356 -10.34 -2.82 11.56
CA ALA A 356 -11.27 -1.74 11.86
C ALA A 356 -11.46 -1.55 13.37
N GLY A 357 -11.54 -2.66 14.12
CA GLY A 357 -11.62 -2.66 15.57
C GLY A 357 -10.40 -2.05 16.26
N LYS A 358 -9.19 -2.42 15.85
CA LYS A 358 -7.93 -1.87 16.42
C LYS A 358 -7.80 -0.37 16.19
N VAL A 359 -8.20 0.09 15.02
CA VAL A 359 -8.25 1.54 14.73
C VAL A 359 -9.30 2.24 15.58
N ALA A 360 -10.43 1.59 15.83
CA ALA A 360 -11.50 2.12 16.68
C ALA A 360 -11.04 2.30 18.12
N ASP A 361 -10.39 1.31 18.72
CA ASP A 361 -9.84 1.36 20.08
C ASP A 361 -8.91 2.56 20.26
N PHE A 362 -8.05 2.81 19.28
CA PHE A 362 -7.17 3.97 19.28
C PHE A 362 -7.95 5.30 19.22
N LYS A 363 -9.05 5.36 18.46
CA LYS A 363 -9.88 6.57 18.29
C LYS A 363 -10.93 6.76 19.40
N GLU A 364 -11.51 5.70 19.93
CA GLU A 364 -12.52 5.75 21.00
C GLU A 364 -11.95 6.41 22.24
N ARG A 365 -10.71 6.09 22.58
CA ARG A 365 -9.98 6.72 23.67
C ARG A 365 -9.74 8.21 23.44
N LYS A 366 -9.63 8.62 22.16
CA LYS A 366 -9.56 10.04 21.77
C LYS A 366 -10.92 10.77 21.94
N GLN A 367 -12.04 10.07 21.86
CA GLN A 367 -13.37 10.69 22.05
C GLN A 367 -13.74 10.89 23.52
N HIS A 368 -13.31 9.99 24.42
CA HIS A 368 -13.45 10.17 25.86
C HIS A 368 -12.62 11.34 26.41
N ALA A 369 -11.68 11.81 25.63
CA ALA A 369 -10.74 12.87 25.95
C ALA A 369 -11.28 14.30 25.78
N LYS A 370 -12.56 14.51 25.56
CA LYS A 370 -13.14 15.87 25.40
C LYS A 370 -13.02 16.74 26.65
N SER A 371 -12.69 16.15 27.80
CA SER A 371 -12.49 16.82 29.08
C SER A 371 -11.02 16.91 29.49
N LEU A 372 -10.08 16.38 28.71
CA LEU A 372 -8.67 16.36 29.02
C LEU A 372 -7.94 17.58 28.43
N SER A 373 -6.91 18.04 29.11
CA SER A 373 -5.95 19.00 28.55
C SER A 373 -5.21 18.39 27.36
N PRO A 374 -4.56 19.20 26.50
CA PRO A 374 -3.75 18.66 25.40
C PRO A 374 -2.64 17.68 25.87
N GLU A 375 -2.03 17.95 27.01
CA GLU A 375 -0.99 17.11 27.60
C GLU A 375 -1.57 15.78 28.08
N GLU A 376 -2.66 15.80 28.83
CA GLU A 376 -3.36 14.59 29.30
C GLU A 376 -3.87 13.75 28.12
N LEU A 377 -4.29 14.40 27.02
CA LEU A 377 -4.71 13.72 25.81
C LEU A 377 -3.54 12.98 25.14
N ILE A 378 -2.37 13.62 25.04
CA ILE A 378 -1.15 13.01 24.49
C ILE A 378 -0.75 11.82 25.36
N GLU A 379 -0.72 11.96 26.67
CA GLU A 379 -0.38 10.90 27.61
C GLU A 379 -1.36 9.71 27.50
N ALA A 380 -2.65 9.96 27.45
CA ALA A 380 -3.66 8.91 27.27
C ALA A 380 -3.50 8.17 25.93
N GLN A 381 -3.15 8.88 24.86
CA GLN A 381 -2.88 8.27 23.56
C GLN A 381 -1.60 7.40 23.59
N LEU A 382 -0.54 7.88 24.21
CA LEU A 382 0.69 7.12 24.39
C LEU A 382 0.42 5.84 25.20
N ASN A 383 -0.22 5.94 26.35
CA ASN A 383 -0.55 4.79 27.18
C ASN A 383 -1.41 3.77 26.47
N SER A 384 -2.39 4.21 25.65
CA SER A 384 -3.19 3.32 24.82
C SER A 384 -2.35 2.61 23.77
N ASN A 385 -1.45 3.34 23.10
CA ASN A 385 -0.56 2.80 22.10
C ASN A 385 0.35 1.71 22.66
N PHE A 386 0.90 1.95 23.87
CA PHE A 386 1.76 0.97 24.54
C PHE A 386 1.04 -0.30 24.91
N ARG A 387 -0.20 -0.22 25.36
CA ARG A 387 -0.98 -1.44 25.66
C ARG A 387 -1.10 -2.34 24.44
N ILE A 388 -1.38 -1.78 23.27
CA ILE A 388 -1.43 -2.55 22.02
C ILE A 388 -0.06 -3.18 21.74
N MET A 389 1.01 -2.42 21.91
CA MET A 389 2.36 -2.95 21.66
C MET A 389 2.75 -4.03 22.67
N GLU A 390 2.36 -3.93 23.93
CA GLU A 390 2.59 -4.98 24.93
C GLU A 390 1.81 -6.26 24.61
N GLN A 391 0.57 -6.16 24.12
CA GLN A 391 -0.17 -7.33 23.64
C GLN A 391 0.55 -8.02 22.47
N ILE A 392 1.07 -7.24 21.51
CA ILE A 392 1.84 -7.78 20.38
C ILE A 392 3.14 -8.45 20.86
N ARG A 393 3.87 -7.83 21.81
CA ARG A 393 5.09 -8.41 22.39
C ARG A 393 4.80 -9.70 23.15
N ALA A 394 3.73 -9.70 23.97
CA ALA A 394 3.30 -10.90 24.68
C ALA A 394 2.89 -12.03 23.72
N ARG A 395 2.28 -11.71 22.57
CA ARG A 395 2.00 -12.70 21.54
C ARG A 395 3.28 -13.30 20.95
N VAL A 396 4.34 -12.51 20.75
CA VAL A 396 5.64 -13.03 20.31
C VAL A 396 6.19 -14.04 21.32
N ASP A 397 6.17 -13.70 22.62
CA ASP A 397 6.64 -14.60 23.69
C ASP A 397 5.81 -15.88 23.81
N ALA A 398 4.51 -15.80 23.54
CA ALA A 398 3.63 -16.97 23.60
C ALA A 398 3.85 -17.95 22.43
N ILE A 399 4.37 -17.48 21.30
CA ILE A 399 4.46 -18.26 20.07
C ILE A 399 5.91 -18.69 19.73
N VAL A 400 6.88 -17.80 19.90
CA VAL A 400 8.28 -18.06 19.48
C VAL A 400 9.04 -18.74 20.61
N GLU A 401 9.52 -19.97 20.34
CA GLU A 401 10.11 -20.85 21.35
C GLU A 401 11.51 -20.43 21.78
N ASP A 402 12.35 -19.94 20.84
CA ASP A 402 13.71 -19.48 21.17
C ASP A 402 13.67 -18.08 21.76
N PRO A 403 14.11 -17.87 23.03
CA PRO A 403 14.03 -16.57 23.71
C PRO A 403 14.82 -15.46 22.99
N LYS A 404 15.93 -15.79 22.31
CA LYS A 404 16.75 -14.82 21.59
C LYS A 404 15.99 -14.32 20.34
N THR A 405 15.43 -15.24 19.59
CA THR A 405 14.60 -14.94 18.43
C THR A 405 13.34 -14.16 18.85
N ALA A 406 12.67 -14.57 19.93
CA ALA A 406 11.52 -13.86 20.47
C ALA A 406 11.87 -12.41 20.84
N ALA A 407 12.98 -12.19 21.55
CA ALA A 407 13.44 -10.86 21.91
C ALA A 407 13.72 -9.98 20.68
N ALA A 408 14.31 -10.54 19.62
CA ALA A 408 14.61 -9.84 18.39
C ALA A 408 13.35 -9.51 17.57
N LEU A 409 12.30 -10.34 17.62
CA LEU A 409 11.03 -10.12 16.91
C LEU A 409 10.09 -9.12 17.60
N LYS A 410 10.36 -8.73 18.84
CA LYS A 410 9.52 -7.75 19.57
C LYS A 410 9.71 -6.34 19.03
N PRO A 411 8.64 -5.68 18.53
CA PRO A 411 8.73 -4.30 18.09
C PRO A 411 8.91 -3.34 19.29
N TYR A 412 9.78 -2.35 19.12
CA TYR A 412 10.16 -1.37 20.17
C TYR A 412 9.82 0.08 19.81
N TYR A 413 8.95 0.29 18.82
CA TYR A 413 8.47 1.58 18.37
C TYR A 413 6.96 1.73 18.65
N PRO A 414 6.40 2.95 18.63
CA PRO A 414 4.97 3.16 18.83
C PRO A 414 4.11 2.48 17.76
N TYR A 415 2.96 1.90 18.14
CA TYR A 415 2.01 1.31 17.19
C TYR A 415 1.55 2.34 16.16
N GLY A 416 1.56 1.96 14.88
CA GLY A 416 1.25 2.86 13.76
C GLY A 416 2.45 3.68 13.27
N CYS A 417 3.59 3.67 13.95
CA CYS A 417 4.85 4.24 13.47
C CYS A 417 5.31 3.59 12.16
N LYS A 418 5.17 2.29 12.09
CA LYS A 418 5.28 1.50 10.86
C LYS A 418 3.92 0.89 10.56
N ARG A 419 3.70 0.49 9.31
CA ARG A 419 2.45 -0.19 8.95
C ARG A 419 2.24 -1.38 9.87
N PRO A 420 1.14 -1.45 10.64
CA PRO A 420 0.75 -2.66 11.35
C PRO A 420 0.53 -3.80 10.36
N THR A 421 0.99 -4.99 10.71
CA THR A 421 0.85 -6.19 9.88
C THR A 421 0.03 -7.23 10.61
N PHE A 422 -0.60 -8.12 9.86
CA PHE A 422 -1.50 -9.14 10.37
C PHE A 422 -1.16 -10.47 9.71
N HIS A 423 -0.80 -11.47 10.51
CA HIS A 423 -0.52 -12.80 9.97
C HIS A 423 -0.56 -13.87 11.08
N ASP A 424 -1.18 -15.00 10.80
CA ASP A 424 -1.34 -16.06 11.78
C ASP A 424 -0.12 -16.99 11.81
N GLU A 425 0.60 -17.15 10.70
CA GLU A 425 1.71 -18.11 10.55
C GLU A 425 3.12 -17.47 10.60
N TYR A 426 3.26 -16.15 10.59
CA TYR A 426 4.59 -15.50 10.55
C TYR A 426 5.45 -15.84 11.77
N LEU A 427 4.93 -15.65 12.95
CA LEU A 427 5.66 -15.91 14.19
C LEU A 427 5.99 -17.40 14.37
N PRO A 428 5.03 -18.35 14.16
CA PRO A 428 5.34 -19.77 14.24
C PRO A 428 6.40 -20.25 13.25
N THR A 429 6.58 -19.54 12.13
CA THR A 429 7.58 -19.89 11.12
C THR A 429 9.00 -19.89 11.69
N PHE A 430 9.30 -19.03 12.66
CA PHE A 430 10.62 -18.96 13.31
C PHE A 430 10.92 -20.10 14.27
N ASN A 431 9.97 -20.96 14.57
CA ASN A 431 10.22 -22.21 15.32
C ASN A 431 10.69 -23.36 14.41
N LYS A 432 10.70 -23.16 13.08
CA LYS A 432 11.21 -24.17 12.13
C LYS A 432 12.74 -24.20 12.16
N PRO A 433 13.37 -25.40 12.23
CA PRO A 433 14.83 -25.53 12.43
C PRO A 433 15.68 -24.99 11.28
N HIS A 434 15.11 -24.79 10.10
CA HIS A 434 15.78 -24.26 8.90
C HIS A 434 15.47 -22.78 8.63
N VAL A 435 14.80 -22.09 9.57
CA VAL A 435 14.48 -20.65 9.47
C VAL A 435 15.27 -19.90 10.52
N HIS A 436 16.13 -19.00 10.09
CA HIS A 436 17.06 -18.28 10.95
C HIS A 436 16.82 -16.78 10.87
N LEU A 437 16.54 -16.15 12.02
CA LEU A 437 16.50 -14.70 12.12
C LEU A 437 17.91 -14.16 12.34
N VAL A 438 18.33 -13.24 11.49
CA VAL A 438 19.59 -12.48 11.63
C VAL A 438 19.22 -11.04 11.96
N ASP A 439 19.41 -10.64 13.22
CA ASP A 439 19.19 -9.26 13.64
C ASP A 439 20.33 -8.38 13.14
N THR A 440 20.01 -7.43 12.29
CA THR A 440 20.95 -6.50 11.66
C THR A 440 20.76 -5.06 12.13
N ALA A 441 20.06 -4.87 13.26
CA ALA A 441 19.85 -3.55 13.85
C ALA A 441 21.20 -2.92 14.31
N PRO A 442 21.34 -1.59 14.30
CA PRO A 442 20.39 -0.61 13.79
C PRO A 442 20.58 -0.29 12.30
N MET A 443 21.72 -0.65 11.69
CA MET A 443 22.12 -0.17 10.37
C MET A 443 21.61 -1.04 9.20
N GLY A 444 21.24 -2.29 9.46
CA GLY A 444 20.89 -3.27 8.44
C GLY A 444 22.10 -4.10 8.00
N VAL A 445 21.93 -4.87 6.91
CA VAL A 445 22.98 -5.70 6.32
C VAL A 445 24.21 -4.87 5.97
N GLN A 446 25.40 -5.34 6.37
CA GLN A 446 26.64 -4.59 6.17
C GLN A 446 27.20 -4.75 4.75
N ARG A 447 27.20 -5.99 4.22
CA ARG A 447 27.76 -6.27 2.89
C ARG A 447 27.08 -7.46 2.22
N ILE A 448 27.00 -7.39 0.91
CA ILE A 448 26.70 -8.53 0.04
C ILE A 448 28.02 -8.97 -0.59
N THR A 449 28.29 -10.27 -0.57
CA THR A 449 29.48 -10.90 -1.13
C THR A 449 29.12 -11.64 -2.43
N GLU A 450 30.11 -12.24 -3.07
CA GLU A 450 29.85 -13.10 -4.23
C GLU A 450 28.98 -14.32 -3.89
N ASN A 451 29.06 -14.80 -2.64
CA ASN A 451 28.44 -16.04 -2.20
C ASN A 451 27.21 -15.84 -1.31
N GLY A 452 26.92 -14.61 -0.86
CA GLY A 452 25.82 -14.37 0.08
C GLY A 452 25.83 -13.02 0.76
N VAL A 453 25.50 -13.01 2.05
CA VAL A 453 25.45 -11.83 2.90
C VAL A 453 26.44 -11.94 4.03
N GLU A 454 27.19 -10.86 4.30
CA GLU A 454 28.07 -10.75 5.45
C GLU A 454 27.51 -9.75 6.46
N HIS A 455 27.45 -10.17 7.72
CA HIS A 455 27.04 -9.34 8.84
C HIS A 455 27.84 -9.71 10.10
N GLU A 456 28.44 -8.72 10.78
CA GLU A 456 29.28 -8.90 11.99
C GLU A 456 30.39 -9.95 11.84
N GLY A 457 31.00 -10.01 10.65
CA GLY A 457 32.09 -10.94 10.34
C GLY A 457 31.63 -12.38 10.06
N VAL A 458 30.33 -12.64 10.05
CA VAL A 458 29.76 -13.92 9.65
C VAL A 458 29.26 -13.83 8.22
N GLU A 459 29.71 -14.73 7.35
CA GLU A 459 29.17 -14.90 6.00
C GLU A 459 28.04 -15.95 6.02
N TYR A 460 26.89 -15.57 5.45
CA TYR A 460 25.72 -16.42 5.24
C TYR A 460 25.67 -16.81 3.76
N PRO A 461 26.10 -18.03 3.39
CA PRO A 461 26.10 -18.45 2.00
C PRO A 461 24.67 -18.65 1.49
N LEU A 462 24.38 -18.09 0.31
CA LEU A 462 23.05 -18.09 -0.29
C LEU A 462 23.09 -18.50 -1.75
N ASP A 463 22.04 -19.14 -2.21
CA ASP A 463 21.79 -19.42 -3.62
C ASP A 463 20.86 -18.35 -4.24
N VAL A 464 19.97 -17.78 -3.42
CA VAL A 464 19.00 -16.73 -3.83
C VAL A 464 18.92 -15.64 -2.78
N LEU A 465 18.86 -14.37 -3.23
CA LEU A 465 18.71 -13.20 -2.38
C LEU A 465 17.46 -12.39 -2.77
N ILE A 466 16.52 -12.25 -1.84
CA ILE A 466 15.24 -11.57 -2.06
C ILE A 466 15.24 -10.21 -1.33
N TYR A 467 14.98 -9.14 -2.06
CA TYR A 467 14.83 -7.81 -1.48
C TYR A 467 13.36 -7.51 -1.15
N ALA A 468 13.01 -7.54 0.13
CA ALA A 468 11.71 -7.13 0.66
C ALA A 468 11.80 -5.72 1.29
N THR A 469 12.49 -4.81 0.60
CA THR A 469 12.90 -3.50 1.11
C THR A 469 11.87 -2.39 0.87
N GLY A 470 10.72 -2.74 0.28
CA GLY A 470 9.56 -1.88 0.14
C GLY A 470 9.60 -0.91 -1.03
N PHE A 471 8.92 0.22 -0.89
CA PHE A 471 8.66 1.18 -1.96
C PHE A 471 9.03 2.60 -1.54
N GLN A 472 9.26 3.46 -2.52
CA GLN A 472 9.33 4.91 -2.31
C GLN A 472 7.91 5.44 -2.12
N TRP A 473 7.61 5.89 -0.92
CA TRP A 473 6.31 6.48 -0.58
C TRP A 473 6.22 7.90 -1.12
N MET A 474 5.18 8.21 -1.88
CA MET A 474 4.86 9.55 -2.39
C MET A 474 6.02 10.28 -3.11
N ALA A 475 7.24 9.75 -3.08
CA ALA A 475 8.41 10.28 -3.79
C ALA A 475 8.35 9.84 -5.25
N THR A 476 7.20 9.95 -5.86
CA THR A 476 7.04 9.45 -7.20
C THR A 476 7.69 10.40 -8.20
N SER A 477 8.42 9.85 -9.13
CA SER A 477 8.82 10.52 -10.36
C SER A 477 7.61 11.21 -11.04
N THR A 478 6.41 10.68 -10.84
CA THR A 478 5.15 11.22 -11.32
C THR A 478 4.97 12.70 -11.03
N PHE A 479 5.29 13.16 -9.83
CA PHE A 479 5.12 14.59 -9.51
C PHE A 479 6.20 15.50 -10.13
N ASN A 480 7.34 14.92 -10.55
CA ASN A 480 8.36 15.65 -11.31
C ASN A 480 7.95 15.87 -12.76
N MET A 481 7.18 14.96 -13.34
CA MET A 481 6.80 15.01 -14.75
C MET A 481 5.59 15.89 -15.03
N ILE A 482 4.87 16.37 -14.01
CA ILE A 482 3.71 17.25 -14.18
C ILE A 482 4.16 18.70 -14.10
N GLN A 483 4.09 19.40 -15.22
CA GLN A 483 4.50 20.80 -15.37
C GLN A 483 3.26 21.67 -15.59
N GLY A 484 2.91 22.48 -14.60
CA GLY A 484 1.75 23.36 -14.61
C GLY A 484 2.02 24.72 -15.25
N LYS A 485 1.22 25.73 -14.90
CA LYS A 485 1.43 27.13 -15.27
C LYS A 485 2.85 27.55 -14.90
N ASP A 486 3.40 28.47 -15.66
CA ASP A 486 4.76 29.00 -15.44
C ASP A 486 5.90 27.95 -15.56
N GLY A 487 5.63 26.77 -16.10
CA GLY A 487 6.62 25.69 -16.26
C GLY A 487 7.15 25.11 -14.95
N LYS A 488 6.49 25.37 -13.83
CA LYS A 488 6.85 24.84 -12.51
C LYS A 488 6.32 23.42 -12.36
N THR A 489 7.17 22.46 -11.98
CA THR A 489 6.69 21.10 -11.72
C THR A 489 5.97 21.02 -10.38
N LEU A 490 5.02 20.09 -10.27
CA LEU A 490 4.24 19.87 -9.06
C LEU A 490 5.16 19.53 -7.86
N ARG A 491 6.17 18.70 -8.07
CA ARG A 491 7.15 18.39 -7.03
C ARG A 491 7.97 19.61 -6.61
N LYS A 492 8.40 20.44 -7.57
CA LYS A 492 9.18 21.65 -7.25
C LYS A 492 8.35 22.63 -6.42
N LYS A 493 7.05 22.78 -6.73
CA LYS A 493 6.13 23.56 -5.93
C LYS A 493 6.07 23.02 -4.49
N TRP A 494 5.81 21.72 -4.33
CA TRP A 494 5.64 21.12 -3.01
C TRP A 494 6.93 21.05 -2.18
N THR A 495 8.11 20.94 -2.83
CA THR A 495 9.40 20.98 -2.11
C THR A 495 9.74 22.38 -1.62
N GLY A 496 9.42 23.42 -2.38
CA GLY A 496 9.75 24.80 -2.01
C GLY A 496 8.79 25.44 -1.01
N GLU A 497 7.52 25.11 -1.11
CA GLU A 497 6.43 25.75 -0.35
C GLU A 497 5.78 24.80 0.68
N GLY A 498 6.26 23.57 0.81
CA GLY A 498 5.61 22.48 1.50
C GLY A 498 4.50 21.85 0.65
N THR A 499 4.08 20.64 1.01
CA THR A 499 2.97 19.96 0.32
C THR A 499 1.68 20.75 0.49
N ARG A 500 1.10 21.19 -0.62
CA ARG A 500 -0.13 21.96 -0.66
C ARG A 500 -1.07 21.40 -1.70
N THR A 501 -2.24 21.00 -1.26
CA THR A 501 -3.32 20.52 -2.10
C THR A 501 -4.65 21.05 -1.60
N PHE A 502 -5.66 20.98 -2.44
CA PHE A 502 -7.04 21.09 -1.99
C PHE A 502 -7.70 19.72 -2.07
N LEU A 503 -8.13 19.19 -0.92
CA LEU A 503 -8.69 17.84 -0.75
C LEU A 503 -7.75 16.69 -1.15
N GLY A 504 -6.46 16.95 -1.39
CA GLY A 504 -5.54 15.98 -1.97
C GLY A 504 -5.80 15.65 -3.44
N LEU A 505 -6.72 16.39 -4.06
CA LEU A 505 -7.20 16.16 -5.43
C LEU A 505 -6.71 17.21 -6.42
N HIS A 506 -6.47 18.43 -5.97
CA HIS A 506 -6.04 19.55 -6.79
C HIS A 506 -4.82 20.26 -6.21
N SER A 507 -4.08 20.94 -7.06
CA SER A 507 -3.08 21.92 -6.65
C SER A 507 -3.20 23.17 -7.51
N HIS A 508 -3.17 24.35 -6.87
CA HIS A 508 -3.26 25.65 -7.57
C HIS A 508 -2.16 25.80 -8.62
N GLY A 509 -2.52 26.31 -9.81
CA GLY A 509 -1.62 26.45 -10.95
C GLY A 509 -1.49 25.19 -11.81
N PHE A 510 -2.32 24.16 -11.53
CA PHE A 510 -2.41 22.93 -12.32
C PHE A 510 -3.85 22.69 -12.78
N PRO A 511 -4.35 23.51 -13.72
CA PRO A 511 -5.75 23.43 -14.15
C PRO A 511 -6.10 22.06 -14.72
N ASN A 512 -7.33 21.59 -14.50
CA ASN A 512 -7.83 20.32 -15.04
C ASN A 512 -6.99 19.08 -14.67
N LEU A 513 -6.14 19.19 -13.64
CA LEU A 513 -5.41 18.07 -13.06
C LEU A 513 -6.15 17.56 -11.82
N PHE A 514 -6.37 16.25 -11.77
CA PHE A 514 -6.89 15.56 -10.59
C PHE A 514 -5.90 14.50 -10.11
N ILE A 515 -5.74 14.38 -8.80
CA ILE A 515 -4.80 13.44 -8.20
C ILE A 515 -5.59 12.48 -7.31
N VAL A 516 -5.79 11.24 -7.74
CA VAL A 516 -6.44 10.22 -6.91
C VAL A 516 -5.46 9.75 -5.84
N SER A 517 -5.86 9.83 -4.59
CA SER A 517 -5.03 9.46 -3.43
C SER A 517 -3.74 10.28 -3.31
N GLY A 518 -3.81 11.55 -3.70
CA GLY A 518 -2.72 12.49 -3.52
C GLY A 518 -2.42 12.80 -2.04
N PRO A 519 -1.31 13.51 -1.76
CA PRO A 519 -1.01 13.98 -0.41
C PRO A 519 -2.18 14.79 0.15
N GLN A 520 -2.44 14.66 1.45
CA GLN A 520 -3.56 15.32 2.14
C GLN A 520 -4.96 14.88 1.67
N GLY A 521 -5.06 13.83 0.83
CA GLY A 521 -6.31 13.33 0.23
C GLY A 521 -7.01 12.22 1.01
N GLY A 522 -6.70 12.03 2.28
CA GLY A 522 -7.22 10.91 3.04
C GLY A 522 -8.74 10.93 3.26
N GLY A 523 -9.44 9.93 2.76
CA GLY A 523 -10.88 9.76 2.93
C GLY A 523 -11.34 9.33 4.33
N GLY A 524 -10.48 9.35 5.33
CA GLY A 524 -10.84 9.00 6.73
C GLY A 524 -11.10 7.52 6.98
N SER A 525 -10.86 6.67 6.02
CA SER A 525 -10.93 5.22 6.12
C SER A 525 -9.53 4.62 5.93
N PHE A 526 -9.21 3.58 6.68
CA PHE A 526 -8.01 2.77 6.43
C PHE A 526 -8.19 1.83 5.24
N ASN A 527 -9.39 1.78 4.67
CA ASN A 527 -9.67 1.10 3.43
C ASN A 527 -9.34 2.02 2.24
N PHE A 528 -8.29 1.69 1.53
CA PHE A 528 -7.77 2.51 0.43
C PHE A 528 -8.74 2.59 -0.75
N THR A 529 -9.46 1.52 -1.05
CA THR A 529 -10.45 1.50 -2.14
C THR A 529 -11.67 2.36 -1.83
N ASP A 530 -12.05 2.48 -0.55
CA ASP A 530 -13.10 3.42 -0.13
C ASP A 530 -12.67 4.88 -0.37
N ALA A 531 -11.41 5.22 -0.08
CA ALA A 531 -10.88 6.56 -0.40
C ALA A 531 -10.86 6.82 -1.91
N ILE A 532 -10.43 5.83 -2.71
CA ILE A 532 -10.46 5.93 -4.18
C ILE A 532 -11.87 6.17 -4.69
N GLU A 533 -12.86 5.46 -4.16
CA GLU A 533 -14.25 5.63 -4.57
C GLU A 533 -14.76 7.04 -4.28
N GLN A 534 -14.47 7.57 -3.09
CA GLN A 534 -14.85 8.93 -2.70
C GLN A 534 -14.17 10.01 -3.56
N HIS A 535 -12.92 9.80 -3.93
CA HIS A 535 -12.20 10.70 -4.84
C HIS A 535 -12.78 10.62 -6.25
N SER A 536 -13.12 9.43 -6.72
CA SER A 536 -13.75 9.23 -8.02
C SER A 536 -15.13 9.90 -8.08
N ASP A 537 -15.94 9.78 -7.02
CA ASP A 537 -17.24 10.48 -6.91
C ASP A 537 -17.09 11.99 -6.98
N TYR A 538 -16.07 12.54 -6.34
CA TYR A 538 -15.78 13.96 -6.41
C TYR A 538 -15.35 14.40 -7.80
N ILE A 539 -14.47 13.64 -8.46
CA ILE A 539 -14.03 13.94 -9.83
C ILE A 539 -15.21 13.92 -10.79
N MET A 540 -16.09 12.91 -10.67
CA MET A 540 -17.32 12.85 -11.48
C MET A 540 -18.21 14.07 -11.26
N TRP A 541 -18.46 14.44 -10.01
CA TRP A 541 -19.21 15.63 -9.67
C TRP A 541 -18.61 16.89 -10.32
N MET A 542 -17.28 17.06 -10.30
CA MET A 542 -16.61 18.22 -10.88
C MET A 542 -16.74 18.24 -12.41
N LEU A 543 -16.52 17.10 -13.08
CA LEU A 543 -16.65 16.99 -14.53
C LEU A 543 -18.10 17.29 -15.00
N GLU A 544 -19.09 16.80 -14.25
CA GLU A 544 -20.50 17.08 -14.52
C GLU A 544 -20.86 18.55 -14.26
N THR A 545 -20.29 19.15 -13.22
CA THR A 545 -20.46 20.58 -12.90
C THR A 545 -19.93 21.46 -14.02
N LEU A 546 -18.71 21.17 -14.51
CA LEU A 546 -18.14 21.89 -15.66
C LEU A 546 -19.00 21.74 -16.90
N ARG A 547 -19.40 20.52 -17.24
CA ARG A 547 -20.25 20.24 -18.40
C ARG A 547 -21.58 20.98 -18.32
N SER A 548 -22.23 20.97 -17.16
CA SER A 548 -23.52 21.64 -16.94
C SER A 548 -23.41 23.16 -17.01
N ALA A 549 -22.29 23.73 -16.57
CA ALA A 549 -22.01 25.16 -16.61
C ALA A 549 -21.46 25.64 -17.98
N GLY A 550 -21.22 24.72 -18.94
CA GLY A 550 -20.57 25.07 -20.22
C GLY A 550 -19.13 25.54 -20.04
N LYS A 551 -18.47 25.12 -18.97
CA LYS A 551 -17.08 25.45 -18.64
C LYS A 551 -16.14 24.33 -19.09
N THR A 552 -14.91 24.69 -19.42
CA THR A 552 -13.90 23.76 -19.95
C THR A 552 -12.68 23.62 -19.06
N GLN A 553 -12.55 24.48 -18.07
CA GLN A 553 -11.39 24.52 -17.19
C GLN A 553 -11.79 24.77 -15.75
N VAL A 554 -11.11 24.09 -14.83
CA VAL A 554 -11.15 24.34 -13.39
C VAL A 554 -9.72 24.41 -12.84
N ASP A 555 -9.48 25.42 -12.03
CA ASP A 555 -8.33 25.53 -11.13
C ASP A 555 -8.86 25.83 -9.72
N ILE A 556 -8.02 25.77 -8.71
CA ILE A 556 -8.41 26.18 -7.36
C ILE A 556 -7.81 27.53 -6.99
N THR A 557 -8.46 28.26 -6.08
CA THR A 557 -7.90 29.50 -5.56
C THR A 557 -6.70 29.21 -4.65
N PRO A 558 -5.64 30.05 -4.66
CA PRO A 558 -4.50 29.86 -3.76
C PRO A 558 -4.93 29.93 -2.28
N GLU A 559 -5.96 30.72 -1.96
CA GLU A 559 -6.51 30.85 -0.61
C GLU A 559 -7.18 29.56 -0.14
N ALA A 560 -7.90 28.86 -1.02
CA ALA A 560 -8.53 27.57 -0.68
C ALA A 560 -7.49 26.47 -0.45
N GLU A 561 -6.47 26.42 -1.30
CA GLU A 561 -5.33 25.51 -1.13
C GLU A 561 -4.63 25.75 0.22
N GLU A 562 -4.31 27.01 0.55
CA GLU A 562 -3.63 27.36 1.79
C GLU A 562 -4.48 27.06 3.03
N ARG A 563 -5.77 27.42 3.02
CA ARG A 563 -6.67 27.11 4.14
C ARG A 563 -6.75 25.61 4.41
N TYR A 564 -6.79 24.80 3.35
CA TYR A 564 -6.85 23.35 3.50
C TYR A 564 -5.51 22.77 3.98
N ALA A 565 -4.38 23.24 3.43
CA ALA A 565 -3.04 22.84 3.87
C ALA A 565 -2.81 23.20 5.36
N GLU A 566 -3.23 24.40 5.79
CA GLU A 566 -3.15 24.81 7.19
C GLU A 566 -4.02 23.93 8.10
N HIS A 567 -5.21 23.55 7.63
CA HIS A 567 -6.04 22.59 8.34
C HIS A 567 -5.32 21.24 8.52
N CYS A 568 -4.66 20.72 7.47
CA CYS A 568 -3.89 19.49 7.54
C CYS A 568 -2.72 19.60 8.52
N ARG A 569 -1.98 20.71 8.52
CA ARG A 569 -0.89 20.96 9.49
C ARG A 569 -1.40 20.96 10.94
N LYS A 570 -2.53 21.61 11.21
CA LYS A 570 -3.15 21.62 12.55
C LYS A 570 -3.66 20.25 12.97
N ALA A 571 -4.24 19.50 12.05
CA ALA A 571 -4.70 18.14 12.33
C ALA A 571 -3.54 17.18 12.65
N ASP A 572 -2.39 17.38 12.03
CA ASP A 572 -1.18 16.59 12.24
C ASP A 572 -0.60 16.79 13.65
N ILE A 573 -0.86 17.93 14.29
CA ILE A 573 -0.46 18.17 15.69
C ILE A 573 -1.08 17.15 16.63
N ALA A 574 -2.26 16.65 16.32
CA ALA A 574 -2.92 15.58 17.07
C ALA A 574 -2.23 14.21 16.91
N SER A 575 -1.33 14.06 15.96
CA SER A 575 -0.54 12.84 15.72
C SER A 575 0.88 12.93 16.31
N ALA A 576 1.10 13.87 17.23
CA ALA A 576 2.39 14.13 17.85
C ALA A 576 3.16 12.87 18.31
N PRO A 577 2.52 11.83 18.88
CA PRO A 577 3.22 10.59 19.25
C PRO A 577 3.87 9.85 18.08
N LEU A 578 3.37 10.05 16.85
CA LEU A 578 3.87 9.37 15.64
C LEU A 578 4.86 10.24 14.83
N ARG A 579 4.98 11.53 15.14
CA ARG A 579 5.92 12.43 14.45
C ARG A 579 7.36 12.05 14.67
N ASP A 580 7.66 11.55 15.83
CA ASP A 580 9.01 11.18 16.24
C ASP A 580 9.44 9.80 15.71
N CYS A 581 8.65 9.24 14.81
CA CYS A 581 8.91 7.96 14.18
C CYS A 581 9.88 8.07 13.02
N LEU A 582 10.79 7.08 12.89
CA LEU A 582 11.48 6.83 11.63
C LEU A 582 10.62 5.94 10.74
N SER A 583 9.78 6.56 9.94
CA SER A 583 8.80 5.90 9.08
C SER A 583 8.80 6.47 7.66
N TYR A 584 8.48 5.63 6.70
CA TYR A 584 8.24 6.12 5.35
C TYR A 584 6.98 7.01 5.26
N TYR A 585 6.07 6.91 6.23
CA TYR A 585 4.88 7.77 6.31
C TYR A 585 5.20 9.24 6.59
N ASN A 586 6.36 9.51 7.19
CA ASN A 586 6.81 10.87 7.51
C ASN A 586 8.19 11.18 6.94
N GLY A 587 8.54 10.58 5.78
CA GLY A 587 9.81 10.82 5.12
C GLY A 587 11.03 10.44 5.97
N HIS A 588 10.89 9.45 6.87
CA HIS A 588 11.91 9.05 7.85
C HIS A 588 12.25 10.15 8.87
N GLY A 589 11.29 10.99 9.18
CA GLY A 589 11.43 12.09 10.14
C GLY A 589 11.78 13.45 9.52
N ASP A 590 12.01 13.50 8.21
CA ASP A 590 12.40 14.72 7.49
C ASP A 590 11.23 15.47 6.86
N ALA A 591 10.03 14.90 6.91
CA ALA A 591 8.85 15.53 6.33
C ALA A 591 8.31 16.66 7.23
N GLU A 592 7.99 17.78 6.62
CA GLU A 592 7.28 18.86 7.32
C GLU A 592 5.90 18.38 7.83
N PRO A 593 5.45 18.87 9.00
CA PRO A 593 4.11 18.58 9.51
C PRO A 593 3.02 18.86 8.45
N GLY A 594 2.11 17.92 8.28
CA GLY A 594 1.04 18.00 7.29
C GLY A 594 1.42 17.68 5.86
N SER A 595 2.70 17.46 5.57
CA SER A 595 3.17 17.18 4.20
C SER A 595 2.80 15.79 3.71
N LEU A 596 2.77 14.82 4.61
CA LEU A 596 2.43 13.43 4.32
C LEU A 596 1.13 12.99 5.00
N ALA A 597 0.46 13.92 5.67
CA ALA A 597 -0.72 13.60 6.43
C ALA A 597 -1.81 13.00 5.55
N TYR A 598 -2.10 11.79 5.83
CA TYR A 598 -3.26 11.04 5.35
C TYR A 598 -4.47 11.53 6.15
N TYR A 599 -4.82 12.81 5.98
CA TYR A 599 -5.82 13.39 6.85
C TYR A 599 -7.01 13.90 6.15
N GLY A 600 -7.98 13.51 6.68
CA GLY A 600 -9.21 14.13 6.51
C GLY A 600 -10.29 13.59 7.38
N GLY A 601 -10.40 12.39 7.67
CA GLY A 601 -11.49 11.88 8.49
C GLY A 601 -12.78 12.62 8.22
N GLY A 602 -13.52 12.92 9.26
CA GLY A 602 -14.75 13.72 9.17
C GLY A 602 -14.57 15.15 8.63
N GLN A 603 -13.37 15.69 8.69
CA GLN A 603 -13.10 17.06 8.21
C GLN A 603 -12.94 17.11 6.69
N TRP A 604 -12.32 16.09 6.05
CA TRP A 604 -12.25 16.00 4.60
C TRP A 604 -13.65 16.04 3.97
N HIS A 605 -14.59 15.27 4.49
CA HIS A 605 -15.98 15.29 4.04
C HIS A 605 -16.63 16.68 4.22
N LYS A 606 -16.36 17.33 5.34
CA LYS A 606 -16.89 18.67 5.61
C LYS A 606 -16.37 19.69 4.60
N TYR A 607 -15.04 19.67 4.33
CA TYR A 607 -14.45 20.56 3.33
C TYR A 607 -14.99 20.27 1.94
N ARG A 608 -15.12 18.99 1.57
CA ARG A 608 -15.70 18.58 0.30
C ARG A 608 -17.14 19.07 0.15
N THR A 609 -17.99 18.82 1.13
CA THR A 609 -19.40 19.24 1.09
C THR A 609 -19.52 20.75 0.95
N ASN A 610 -18.78 21.51 1.77
CA ASN A 610 -18.78 22.97 1.68
C ASN A 610 -18.32 23.47 0.30
N ALA A 611 -17.28 22.86 -0.28
CA ALA A 611 -16.78 23.22 -1.60
C ALA A 611 -17.79 22.91 -2.71
N GLN A 612 -18.53 21.81 -2.56
CA GLN A 612 -19.58 21.43 -3.51
C GLN A 612 -20.81 22.33 -3.42
N GLU A 613 -21.15 22.83 -2.24
CA GLU A 613 -22.29 23.72 -2.01
C GLU A 613 -22.00 25.18 -2.43
N THR A 614 -20.77 25.65 -2.15
CA THR A 614 -20.45 27.10 -2.34
C THR A 614 -19.76 27.39 -3.66
N LEU A 615 -19.04 26.43 -4.24
CA LEU A 615 -18.14 26.60 -5.39
C LEU A 615 -17.00 27.62 -5.18
N GLU A 616 -16.93 28.24 -4.01
CA GLU A 616 -15.97 29.31 -3.67
C GLU A 616 -14.49 28.90 -3.88
N PRO A 617 -14.07 27.65 -3.63
CA PRO A 617 -12.68 27.25 -3.84
C PRO A 617 -12.21 27.24 -5.29
N TYR A 618 -13.12 27.33 -6.27
CA TYR A 618 -12.80 27.04 -7.67
C TYR A 618 -12.78 28.28 -8.56
N ILE A 619 -11.88 28.23 -9.54
CA ILE A 619 -11.78 29.16 -10.66
C ILE A 619 -12.22 28.41 -11.90
N PHE A 620 -13.36 28.81 -12.49
CA PHE A 620 -13.90 28.22 -13.72
C PHE A 620 -13.70 29.14 -14.93
N SER A 621 -13.25 28.58 -16.06
CA SER A 621 -13.15 29.29 -17.34
C SER A 621 -13.65 28.47 -18.52
#